data_cd9ac31f9023bed65b4c463d7398603d
#
_entry.id   cd9ac31f9023bed65b4c463d7398603d
#
_cell.length_a   1.000
_cell.length_b   1.000
_cell.length_c   1.000
_cell.angle_alpha   90.00
_cell.angle_beta   90.00
_cell.angle_gamma   90.00
#
_symmetry.space_group_name_H-M   'P 1'
#
loop_
_entity.id
_entity.type
_entity.pdbx_description
1 polymer ?
#
loop_
_entity_poly.entity_id
_entity_poly.type
_entity_poly.pdbx_seq_one_letter_code
_entity_poly.pdbx_strand_id
1 'polypeptide(L)'
;TFSFFQSLIQMRCFFNNSNYGSYSQESIQKLNGEQVKEFAINLHKYILENKKSGQELKDGQKNTVDLGYYLVTETSSDSEGAAVASTPIIVSVPQVSGDSWNYDVTINPKDNTPILEKNIVKENQRVKTSSENIGDVVKYEVKASIPVYQKNAQNIMYKFTDTMSKGLTYDEKTGFKVTSGDKVFAKDTDYTVEVKKQGDGETVITINFVYENIKAYAETGITLNYQAALNKDAVISNKENLGNTNNIELDYTNNPHVKDSYKKLTDKVTTYTFGFGITKVDSEINSKLLQGAKFSVKDAGGKTVAKYTYDEKGQVVSLSGNGVTNSKGITTFLGLKEGKYLITEEVAPSGYSLLKNPIEVTITANKDESGNYTGAATIEVSNGNKAGQIINDISENDGNILFNVQIENHAGFSLPSTGGLGNTGFIKIAIILLSIVCVLAILGLGYTKFENSRKTKN
;
A
#
# COMPACT_ATOMS: atom_id res chain seq x y z
N THR A 1 -23.64 -14.95 -22.64
CA THR A 1 -24.94 -15.43 -23.14
C THR A 1 -25.45 -14.46 -24.18
N PHE A 2 -25.88 -14.96 -25.31
CA PHE A 2 -26.42 -14.16 -26.42
C PHE A 2 -27.88 -14.45 -26.58
N SER A 3 -28.69 -13.44 -26.88
CA SER A 3 -30.07 -13.60 -27.28
C SER A 3 -30.24 -13.22 -28.74
N PHE A 4 -30.99 -14.00 -29.49
CA PHE A 4 -31.38 -13.61 -30.82
C PHE A 4 -32.88 -13.40 -30.93
N PHE A 5 -33.28 -12.42 -31.69
CA PHE A 5 -34.66 -12.07 -31.92
C PHE A 5 -35.04 -12.40 -33.36
N GLN A 6 -35.89 -13.38 -33.47
CA GLN A 6 -36.51 -13.71 -34.75
C GLN A 6 -37.79 -12.90 -34.89
N SER A 7 -37.95 -12.14 -35.92
CA SER A 7 -39.03 -12.16 -36.91
C SER A 7 -39.27 -10.82 -37.59
N LEU A 8 -39.60 -10.87 -38.81
CA LEU A 8 -40.25 -9.85 -39.62
C LEU A 8 -41.46 -9.17 -38.94
N ILE A 9 -42.16 -9.84 -38.04
CA ILE A 9 -43.33 -9.31 -37.32
C ILE A 9 -42.93 -8.29 -36.28
N GLN A 10 -41.85 -8.50 -35.54
CA GLN A 10 -41.32 -7.50 -34.59
C GLN A 10 -40.66 -6.33 -35.30
N MET A 11 -40.01 -6.56 -36.42
CA MET A 11 -39.50 -5.51 -37.27
C MET A 11 -40.57 -4.59 -37.85
N ARG A 12 -41.76 -5.12 -38.18
CA ARG A 12 -42.91 -4.29 -38.65
C ARG A 12 -43.34 -3.22 -37.66
N CYS A 13 -43.38 -3.54 -36.37
CA CYS A 13 -43.70 -2.58 -35.32
C CYS A 13 -42.59 -1.51 -35.17
N PHE A 14 -41.33 -1.88 -35.39
CA PHE A 14 -40.19 -0.95 -35.38
C PHE A 14 -40.23 0.01 -36.57
N PHE A 15 -40.53 -0.49 -37.76
CA PHE A 15 -40.57 0.34 -38.98
C PHE A 15 -41.66 1.43 -38.95
N ASN A 16 -42.70 1.23 -38.17
CA ASN A 16 -43.78 2.21 -38.01
C ASN A 16 -43.53 3.20 -36.87
N ASN A 17 -42.37 3.19 -36.26
CA ASN A 17 -42.09 4.02 -35.09
C ASN A 17 -41.00 5.05 -35.43
N SER A 18 -41.40 6.30 -35.65
CA SER A 18 -40.50 7.43 -36.01
C SER A 18 -39.43 7.76 -34.96
N ASN A 19 -39.56 7.30 -33.71
CA ASN A 19 -38.60 7.57 -32.65
C ASN A 19 -37.28 6.78 -32.82
N TYR A 20 -37.24 5.76 -33.67
CA TYR A 20 -36.07 4.89 -33.88
C TYR A 20 -35.49 4.98 -35.30
N GLY A 21 -35.92 5.92 -36.08
CA GLY A 21 -35.50 6.14 -37.45
C GLY A 21 -36.54 5.77 -38.51
N SER A 22 -36.35 6.27 -39.73
CA SER A 22 -37.29 6.01 -40.87
C SER A 22 -36.71 4.89 -41.73
N TYR A 23 -37.06 3.64 -41.42
CA TYR A 23 -36.65 2.49 -42.20
C TYR A 23 -37.90 1.86 -42.89
N SER A 24 -37.79 1.54 -44.17
CA SER A 24 -38.76 0.71 -44.88
C SER A 24 -38.13 -0.65 -45.21
N GLN A 25 -38.96 -1.65 -45.41
CA GLN A 25 -38.50 -3.01 -45.78
C GLN A 25 -37.61 -2.99 -47.05
N GLU A 26 -37.89 -2.10 -48.00
CA GLU A 26 -37.07 -1.91 -49.21
C GLU A 26 -35.78 -1.16 -48.97
N SER A 27 -35.77 -0.29 -47.96
CA SER A 27 -34.57 0.51 -47.63
C SER A 27 -33.49 -0.31 -46.93
N ILE A 28 -33.84 -1.37 -46.17
CA ILE A 28 -32.88 -2.20 -45.45
C ILE A 28 -31.92 -2.93 -46.40
N GLN A 29 -32.43 -3.41 -47.52
CA GLN A 29 -31.60 -4.12 -48.52
C GLN A 29 -30.57 -3.22 -49.18
N LYS A 30 -30.70 -1.90 -49.06
CA LYS A 30 -29.82 -0.89 -49.64
C LYS A 30 -28.89 -0.24 -48.60
N LEU A 31 -28.97 -0.64 -47.33
CA LEU A 31 -28.12 -0.08 -46.27
C LEU A 31 -26.66 -0.49 -46.47
N ASN A 32 -25.74 0.47 -46.35
CA ASN A 32 -24.33 0.16 -46.23
C ASN A 32 -23.97 -0.37 -44.83
N GLY A 33 -22.76 -0.86 -44.63
CA GLY A 33 -22.33 -1.48 -43.40
C GLY A 33 -22.52 -0.61 -42.13
N GLU A 34 -22.28 0.71 -42.22
CA GLU A 34 -22.50 1.64 -41.12
C GLU A 34 -23.98 1.82 -40.82
N GLN A 35 -24.80 1.93 -41.82
CA GLN A 35 -26.26 2.04 -41.69
C GLN A 35 -26.87 0.77 -41.13
N VAL A 36 -26.37 -0.42 -41.47
CA VAL A 36 -26.80 -1.70 -40.88
C VAL A 36 -26.47 -1.74 -39.38
N LYS A 37 -25.31 -1.26 -38.99
CA LYS A 37 -24.96 -1.15 -37.56
C LYS A 37 -25.89 -0.21 -36.80
N GLU A 38 -26.12 0.98 -37.33
CA GLU A 38 -27.05 1.95 -36.74
C GLU A 38 -28.46 1.37 -36.64
N PHE A 39 -28.93 0.68 -37.66
CA PHE A 39 -30.20 -0.03 -37.66
C PHE A 39 -30.25 -1.09 -36.53
N ALA A 40 -29.22 -1.90 -36.41
CA ALA A 40 -29.13 -2.92 -35.36
C ALA A 40 -29.23 -2.31 -33.94
N ILE A 41 -28.56 -1.20 -33.73
CA ILE A 41 -28.57 -0.46 -32.44
C ILE A 41 -29.97 0.06 -32.15
N ASN A 42 -30.59 0.75 -33.09
CA ASN A 42 -31.92 1.32 -32.92
C ASN A 42 -32.97 0.23 -32.69
N LEU A 43 -32.84 -0.91 -33.38
CA LEU A 43 -33.71 -2.07 -33.17
C LEU A 43 -33.48 -2.68 -31.77
N HIS A 44 -32.25 -2.80 -31.32
CA HIS A 44 -31.95 -3.27 -29.97
C HIS A 44 -32.55 -2.36 -28.90
N LYS A 45 -32.39 -1.05 -29.04
CA LYS A 45 -33.01 -0.05 -28.15
C LYS A 45 -34.53 -0.20 -28.10
N TYR A 46 -35.19 -0.32 -29.26
CA TYR A 46 -36.62 -0.58 -29.33
C TYR A 46 -37.05 -1.85 -28.61
N ILE A 47 -36.30 -2.95 -28.77
CA ILE A 47 -36.58 -4.24 -28.14
C ILE A 47 -36.48 -4.10 -26.61
N LEU A 48 -35.47 -3.43 -26.09
CA LEU A 48 -35.29 -3.22 -24.65
C LEU A 48 -36.43 -2.35 -24.07
N GLU A 49 -36.74 -1.23 -24.70
CA GLU A 49 -37.78 -0.30 -24.23
C GLU A 49 -39.17 -0.94 -24.25
N ASN A 50 -39.43 -1.83 -25.22
CA ASN A 50 -40.71 -2.52 -25.33
C ASN A 50 -40.71 -3.91 -24.65
N LYS A 51 -39.67 -4.24 -23.85
CA LYS A 51 -39.54 -5.47 -23.07
C LYS A 51 -39.81 -6.74 -23.93
N LYS A 52 -39.27 -6.74 -25.16
CA LYS A 52 -39.36 -7.92 -26.02
C LYS A 52 -38.24 -8.90 -25.64
N SER A 53 -38.59 -10.20 -25.67
CA SER A 53 -37.64 -11.29 -25.42
C SER A 53 -37.30 -12.02 -26.71
N GLY A 54 -36.08 -12.50 -26.81
CA GLY A 54 -35.60 -13.37 -27.89
C GLY A 54 -35.27 -14.77 -27.38
N GLN A 55 -34.78 -15.60 -28.28
CA GLN A 55 -34.27 -16.92 -27.92
C GLN A 55 -32.82 -16.77 -27.42
N GLU A 56 -32.51 -17.43 -26.35
CA GLU A 56 -31.13 -17.44 -25.82
C GLU A 56 -30.27 -18.40 -26.63
N LEU A 57 -29.07 -17.93 -27.00
CA LEU A 57 -28.00 -18.71 -27.62
C LEU A 57 -26.87 -18.90 -26.62
N LYS A 58 -26.33 -20.10 -26.58
CA LYS A 58 -25.13 -20.38 -25.78
C LYS A 58 -23.89 -20.32 -26.67
N ASP A 59 -22.85 -19.74 -26.15
CA ASP A 59 -21.55 -19.65 -26.82
C ASP A 59 -20.99 -21.05 -27.15
N GLY A 60 -20.35 -21.15 -28.33
CA GLY A 60 -19.81 -22.42 -28.84
C GLY A 60 -20.82 -23.49 -29.24
N GLN A 61 -22.13 -23.19 -29.21
CA GLN A 61 -23.16 -24.14 -29.60
C GLN A 61 -23.80 -23.84 -30.97
N LYS A 62 -24.01 -24.89 -31.75
CA LYS A 62 -24.79 -24.81 -32.99
C LYS A 62 -26.29 -24.80 -32.66
N ASN A 63 -26.98 -23.78 -33.15
CA ASN A 63 -28.44 -23.65 -32.99
C ASN A 63 -29.10 -23.73 -34.37
N THR A 64 -30.21 -24.45 -34.45
CA THR A 64 -31.04 -24.52 -35.67
C THR A 64 -32.08 -23.41 -35.61
N VAL A 65 -32.16 -22.63 -36.69
CA VAL A 65 -33.09 -21.51 -36.81
C VAL A 65 -33.75 -21.54 -38.19
N ASP A 66 -34.93 -20.92 -38.29
CA ASP A 66 -35.61 -20.76 -39.57
C ASP A 66 -34.86 -19.79 -40.50
N LEU A 67 -35.23 -19.81 -41.78
CA LEU A 67 -34.69 -18.83 -42.73
C LEU A 67 -35.18 -17.41 -42.38
N GLY A 68 -34.27 -16.43 -42.35
CA GLY A 68 -34.68 -15.06 -42.08
C GLY A 68 -33.56 -14.14 -41.62
N TYR A 69 -33.93 -12.94 -41.16
CA TYR A 69 -33.01 -11.95 -40.57
C TYR A 69 -33.12 -11.96 -39.06
N TYR A 70 -32.00 -11.94 -38.40
CA TYR A 70 -31.87 -12.02 -36.95
C TYR A 70 -31.08 -10.83 -36.41
N LEU A 71 -31.60 -10.22 -35.35
CA LEU A 71 -30.79 -9.35 -34.50
C LEU A 71 -30.17 -10.21 -33.40
N VAL A 72 -28.85 -10.21 -33.35
CA VAL A 72 -28.09 -10.88 -32.27
C VAL A 72 -27.55 -9.83 -31.33
N THR A 73 -27.85 -10.00 -30.05
CA THR A 73 -27.45 -9.08 -28.99
C THR A 73 -26.86 -9.86 -27.84
N GLU A 74 -25.90 -9.28 -27.16
CA GLU A 74 -25.41 -9.79 -25.89
C GLU A 74 -26.37 -9.39 -24.77
N THR A 75 -26.85 -10.33 -23.98
CA THR A 75 -27.86 -10.10 -22.93
C THR A 75 -27.28 -9.92 -21.54
N SER A 76 -26.25 -10.64 -21.21
CA SER A 76 -25.40 -10.43 -20.05
C SER A 76 -24.18 -11.34 -20.15
N SER A 77 -23.03 -10.91 -19.70
CA SER A 77 -21.96 -11.81 -19.32
C SER A 77 -22.10 -12.09 -17.82
N ASP A 78 -22.75 -13.18 -17.43
CA ASP A 78 -22.69 -13.72 -16.06
C ASP A 78 -21.35 -14.41 -15.79
N SER A 79 -20.49 -14.49 -16.80
CA SER A 79 -19.10 -14.86 -16.63
C SER A 79 -18.35 -13.75 -15.89
N GLU A 80 -17.43 -14.10 -15.04
CA GLU A 80 -16.50 -13.21 -14.35
C GLU A 80 -15.66 -12.35 -15.32
N GLY A 81 -15.95 -12.41 -16.61
CA GLY A 81 -15.35 -11.59 -17.67
C GLY A 81 -16.00 -10.22 -17.78
N ALA A 82 -15.23 -9.20 -17.54
CA ALA A 82 -15.58 -7.79 -17.60
C ALA A 82 -15.72 -7.26 -19.04
N ALA A 83 -16.25 -8.05 -19.97
CA ALA A 83 -16.37 -7.62 -21.37
C ALA A 83 -17.37 -6.47 -21.54
N VAL A 84 -17.03 -5.51 -22.39
CA VAL A 84 -18.01 -4.54 -22.92
C VAL A 84 -18.94 -5.29 -23.86
N ALA A 85 -20.26 -5.11 -23.68
CA ALA A 85 -21.23 -5.75 -24.54
C ALA A 85 -20.94 -5.47 -26.01
N SER A 86 -20.90 -6.53 -26.79
CA SER A 86 -20.64 -6.42 -28.24
C SER A 86 -21.77 -5.65 -28.93
N THR A 87 -21.41 -4.94 -30.00
CA THR A 87 -22.39 -4.24 -30.83
C THR A 87 -23.44 -5.22 -31.34
N PRO A 88 -24.73 -4.88 -31.21
CA PRO A 88 -25.79 -5.64 -31.85
C PRO A 88 -25.53 -5.84 -33.34
N ILE A 89 -25.72 -7.05 -33.85
CA ILE A 89 -25.48 -7.37 -35.25
C ILE A 89 -26.74 -7.91 -35.93
N ILE A 90 -26.92 -7.56 -37.18
CA ILE A 90 -27.94 -8.16 -38.04
C ILE A 90 -27.29 -9.27 -38.85
N VAL A 91 -27.91 -10.45 -38.81
CA VAL A 91 -27.45 -11.65 -39.51
C VAL A 91 -28.58 -12.18 -40.35
N SER A 92 -28.30 -12.59 -41.59
CA SER A 92 -29.24 -13.34 -42.41
C SER A 92 -28.90 -14.83 -42.41
N VAL A 93 -29.93 -15.68 -42.36
CA VAL A 93 -29.77 -17.11 -42.60
C VAL A 93 -30.70 -17.49 -43.74
N PRO A 94 -30.17 -17.93 -44.89
CA PRO A 94 -28.77 -18.07 -45.23
C PRO A 94 -28.06 -16.73 -45.49
N GLN A 95 -26.73 -16.76 -45.40
CA GLN A 95 -25.88 -15.67 -45.93
C GLN A 95 -25.50 -15.93 -47.39
N VAL A 96 -25.35 -14.86 -48.17
CA VAL A 96 -24.77 -14.94 -49.51
C VAL A 96 -23.24 -14.87 -49.39
N SER A 97 -22.56 -15.88 -49.97
CA SER A 97 -21.10 -15.94 -49.99
C SER A 97 -20.70 -16.22 -51.48
N GLY A 98 -20.33 -15.17 -52.21
CA GLY A 98 -20.14 -15.26 -53.66
C GLY A 98 -21.45 -15.62 -54.35
N ASP A 99 -21.43 -16.66 -55.16
CA ASP A 99 -22.60 -17.17 -55.88
C ASP A 99 -23.35 -18.27 -55.15
N SER A 100 -23.02 -18.51 -53.90
CA SER A 100 -23.60 -19.61 -53.09
C SER A 100 -24.31 -19.13 -51.82
N TRP A 101 -25.25 -19.91 -51.36
CA TRP A 101 -25.96 -19.71 -50.07
C TRP A 101 -25.29 -20.49 -48.97
N ASN A 102 -24.88 -19.78 -47.89
CA ASN A 102 -24.34 -20.41 -46.71
C ASN A 102 -25.41 -20.50 -45.60
N TYR A 103 -25.78 -21.74 -45.26
CA TYR A 103 -26.77 -22.02 -44.22
C TYR A 103 -26.13 -22.22 -42.80
N ASP A 104 -24.80 -22.45 -42.77
CA ASP A 104 -24.03 -22.57 -41.53
C ASP A 104 -23.35 -21.25 -41.23
N VAL A 105 -24.08 -20.36 -40.61
CA VAL A 105 -23.59 -19.01 -40.29
C VAL A 105 -22.89 -19.02 -38.95
N THR A 106 -21.61 -18.60 -38.92
CA THR A 106 -20.82 -18.42 -37.70
C THR A 106 -20.77 -16.95 -37.30
N ILE A 107 -21.08 -16.67 -36.06
CA ILE A 107 -21.05 -15.34 -35.47
C ILE A 107 -19.88 -15.30 -34.50
N ASN A 108 -18.94 -14.41 -34.72
CA ASN A 108 -17.81 -14.16 -33.84
C ASN A 108 -17.94 -12.75 -33.25
N PRO A 109 -18.54 -12.60 -32.07
CA PRO A 109 -18.57 -11.30 -31.40
C PRO A 109 -17.14 -10.84 -31.09
N LYS A 110 -16.87 -9.55 -31.18
CA LYS A 110 -15.58 -9.01 -30.72
C LYS A 110 -15.69 -8.75 -29.24
N ASP A 111 -15.02 -9.58 -28.45
CA ASP A 111 -14.83 -9.33 -27.04
C ASP A 111 -13.88 -8.14 -26.86
N ASN A 112 -14.34 -7.15 -26.15
CA ASN A 112 -13.56 -6.00 -25.76
C ASN A 112 -13.51 -5.96 -24.24
N THR A 113 -12.73 -6.87 -23.65
CA THR A 113 -12.52 -6.94 -22.20
C THR A 113 -11.48 -5.90 -21.80
N PRO A 114 -11.85 -4.87 -21.02
CA PRO A 114 -10.89 -3.92 -20.50
C PRO A 114 -9.89 -4.60 -19.56
N ILE A 115 -8.70 -4.06 -19.49
CA ILE A 115 -7.64 -4.49 -18.59
C ILE A 115 -7.47 -3.43 -17.51
N LEU A 116 -7.25 -3.87 -16.28
CA LEU A 116 -6.85 -3.03 -15.15
C LEU A 116 -5.67 -3.70 -14.46
N GLU A 117 -4.58 -2.97 -14.33
CA GLU A 117 -3.37 -3.45 -13.66
C GLU A 117 -2.82 -2.34 -12.75
N LYS A 118 -2.60 -2.66 -11.47
CA LYS A 118 -1.97 -1.77 -10.49
C LYS A 118 -0.66 -2.36 -10.00
N ASN A 119 0.38 -1.54 -9.98
CA ASN A 119 1.71 -1.96 -9.55
C ASN A 119 2.34 -0.92 -8.61
N ILE A 120 3.23 -1.39 -7.74
CA ILE A 120 4.23 -0.58 -7.06
C ILE A 120 5.43 -0.46 -7.99
N VAL A 121 5.94 0.77 -8.17
CA VAL A 121 7.13 1.06 -8.98
C VAL A 121 8.33 1.18 -8.06
N LYS A 122 9.22 0.19 -8.11
CA LYS A 122 10.46 0.14 -7.33
C LYS A 122 11.65 -0.14 -8.23
N GLU A 123 12.64 0.75 -8.24
CA GLU A 123 13.87 0.60 -9.05
C GLU A 123 13.59 0.25 -10.53
N ASN A 124 12.59 0.91 -11.13
CA ASN A 124 12.07 0.68 -12.49
C ASN A 124 11.40 -0.70 -12.72
N GLN A 125 11.20 -1.48 -11.66
CA GLN A 125 10.42 -2.71 -11.71
C GLN A 125 8.97 -2.45 -11.26
N ARG A 126 8.06 -3.26 -11.75
CA ARG A 126 6.65 -3.28 -11.38
C ARG A 126 6.37 -4.53 -10.57
N VAL A 127 5.93 -4.33 -9.34
CA VAL A 127 5.71 -5.43 -8.40
C VAL A 127 4.34 -5.29 -7.71
N LYS A 128 3.76 -6.40 -7.28
CA LYS A 128 2.49 -6.40 -6.54
C LYS A 128 2.67 -6.13 -5.06
N THR A 129 3.87 -6.37 -4.55
CA THR A 129 4.16 -6.20 -3.13
C THR A 129 5.52 -5.56 -2.92
N SER A 130 5.68 -4.79 -1.84
CA SER A 130 6.96 -4.23 -1.43
C SER A 130 7.17 -4.30 0.08
N SER A 131 8.42 -4.12 0.51
CA SER A 131 8.78 -3.94 1.91
C SER A 131 9.46 -2.60 2.08
N GLU A 132 8.89 -1.75 2.97
CA GLU A 132 9.30 -0.35 3.15
C GLU A 132 9.37 0.03 4.63
N ASN A 133 10.18 1.04 4.97
CA ASN A 133 10.14 1.65 6.30
C ASN A 133 8.96 2.61 6.42
N ILE A 134 8.48 2.81 7.64
CA ILE A 134 7.58 3.94 7.92
C ILE A 134 8.33 5.24 7.58
N GLY A 135 7.67 6.13 6.83
CA GLY A 135 8.22 7.35 6.28
C GLY A 135 8.73 7.23 4.83
N ASP A 136 8.89 6.03 4.31
CA ASP A 136 9.27 5.83 2.91
C ASP A 136 8.08 6.13 1.98
N VAL A 137 8.40 6.61 0.77
CA VAL A 137 7.41 6.92 -0.26
C VAL A 137 7.25 5.73 -1.19
N VAL A 138 6.02 5.25 -1.32
CA VAL A 138 5.62 4.19 -2.24
C VAL A 138 5.04 4.82 -3.50
N LYS A 139 5.58 4.47 -4.67
CA LYS A 139 5.12 4.96 -5.97
C LYS A 139 4.23 3.92 -6.63
N TYR A 140 3.11 4.36 -7.18
CA TYR A 140 2.13 3.51 -7.85
C TYR A 140 2.01 3.85 -9.33
N GLU A 141 1.79 2.82 -10.14
CA GLU A 141 1.37 2.92 -11.52
C GLU A 141 0.11 2.07 -11.70
N VAL A 142 -0.92 2.65 -12.31
CA VAL A 142 -2.13 1.95 -12.75
C VAL A 142 -2.23 2.06 -14.25
N LYS A 143 -2.43 0.93 -14.93
CA LYS A 143 -2.71 0.87 -16.36
C LYS A 143 -4.10 0.30 -16.59
N ALA A 144 -4.87 0.94 -17.46
CA ALA A 144 -6.21 0.50 -17.81
C ALA A 144 -6.52 0.75 -19.27
N SER A 145 -7.26 -0.17 -19.88
CA SER A 145 -7.81 0.01 -21.22
C SER A 145 -8.96 1.02 -21.19
N ILE A 146 -9.13 1.77 -22.28
CA ILE A 146 -10.31 2.59 -22.50
C ILE A 146 -11.27 1.79 -23.38
N PRO A 147 -12.46 1.43 -22.91
CA PRO A 147 -13.46 0.76 -23.73
C PRO A 147 -13.89 1.64 -24.90
N VAL A 148 -14.06 1.03 -26.07
CA VAL A 148 -14.55 1.72 -27.26
C VAL A 148 -16.04 1.51 -27.37
N TYR A 149 -16.80 2.59 -27.38
CA TYR A 149 -18.24 2.57 -27.58
C TYR A 149 -18.60 3.15 -28.93
N GLN A 150 -19.81 2.85 -29.38
CA GLN A 150 -20.35 3.33 -30.64
C GLN A 150 -20.52 4.87 -30.61
N LYS A 151 -20.52 5.49 -31.80
CA LYS A 151 -20.55 6.93 -31.99
C LYS A 151 -21.71 7.65 -31.26
N ASN A 152 -22.82 6.95 -31.06
CA ASN A 152 -24.03 7.51 -30.42
C ASN A 152 -24.21 7.05 -28.95
N ALA A 153 -23.20 6.45 -28.37
CA ALA A 153 -23.23 6.06 -26.95
C ALA A 153 -23.32 7.30 -26.06
N GLN A 154 -24.20 7.26 -25.07
CA GLN A 154 -24.42 8.38 -24.16
C GLN A 154 -24.23 7.91 -22.71
N ASN A 155 -23.97 8.86 -21.81
CA ASN A 155 -23.84 8.59 -20.37
C ASN A 155 -22.77 7.54 -20.05
N ILE A 156 -21.64 7.59 -20.74
CA ILE A 156 -20.53 6.68 -20.53
C ILE A 156 -19.86 7.01 -19.21
N MET A 157 -19.81 6.03 -18.31
CA MET A 157 -19.02 6.06 -17.09
C MET A 157 -17.63 5.47 -17.35
N TYR A 158 -16.61 6.17 -16.89
CA TYR A 158 -15.23 5.66 -16.79
C TYR A 158 -14.61 6.30 -15.55
N LYS A 159 -14.58 5.53 -14.46
CA LYS A 159 -14.28 6.05 -13.13
C LYS A 159 -13.35 5.10 -12.39
N PHE A 160 -12.29 5.63 -11.81
CA PHE A 160 -11.46 4.89 -10.85
C PHE A 160 -11.84 5.24 -9.42
N THR A 161 -11.78 4.25 -8.56
CA THR A 161 -11.85 4.41 -7.11
C THR A 161 -10.62 3.75 -6.50
N ASP A 162 -9.73 4.54 -5.93
CA ASP A 162 -8.52 4.09 -5.25
C ASP A 162 -8.75 4.13 -3.74
N THR A 163 -8.54 3.00 -3.05
CA THR A 163 -8.76 2.89 -1.61
C THR A 163 -7.45 2.49 -0.94
N MET A 164 -6.88 3.41 -0.19
CA MET A 164 -5.67 3.23 0.59
C MET A 164 -6.01 2.91 2.04
N SER A 165 -5.41 1.86 2.59
CA SER A 165 -5.50 1.55 4.02
C SER A 165 -4.96 2.70 4.88
N LYS A 166 -5.36 2.76 6.15
CA LYS A 166 -4.97 3.82 7.11
C LYS A 166 -3.46 4.05 7.23
N GLY A 167 -2.65 3.02 6.97
CA GLY A 167 -1.19 3.08 7.00
C GLY A 167 -0.55 3.82 5.82
N LEU A 168 -1.33 4.27 4.85
CA LEU A 168 -0.85 4.99 3.67
C LEU A 168 -1.42 6.42 3.65
N THR A 169 -0.55 7.40 3.43
CA THR A 169 -0.94 8.80 3.28
C THR A 169 -0.71 9.24 1.84
N TYR A 170 -1.78 9.52 1.12
CA TYR A 170 -1.72 10.03 -0.25
C TYR A 170 -0.98 11.37 -0.30
N ASP A 171 -0.07 11.52 -1.26
CA ASP A 171 0.64 12.78 -1.51
C ASP A 171 -0.18 13.69 -2.45
N GLU A 172 -1.04 14.51 -1.84
CA GLU A 172 -1.88 15.46 -2.57
C GLU A 172 -1.07 16.54 -3.30
N LYS A 173 0.15 16.85 -2.86
CA LYS A 173 1.00 17.88 -3.49
C LYS A 173 1.49 17.41 -4.86
N THR A 174 1.94 16.16 -4.95
CA THR A 174 2.34 15.56 -6.22
C THR A 174 1.12 15.25 -7.08
N GLY A 175 0.01 14.81 -6.48
CA GLY A 175 -1.23 14.49 -7.18
C GLY A 175 -1.07 13.30 -8.13
N PHE A 176 -2.01 13.21 -9.09
CA PHE A 176 -1.99 12.23 -10.16
C PHE A 176 -1.35 12.81 -11.42
N LYS A 177 -0.42 12.07 -12.03
CA LYS A 177 -0.02 12.27 -13.41
C LYS A 177 -0.77 11.25 -14.27
N VAL A 178 -1.69 11.73 -15.10
CA VAL A 178 -2.53 10.91 -15.97
C VAL A 178 -2.03 11.05 -17.40
N THR A 179 -1.71 9.92 -18.06
CA THR A 179 -1.16 9.91 -19.41
C THR A 179 -1.77 8.81 -20.29
N SER A 180 -1.65 8.98 -21.60
CA SER A 180 -1.84 7.95 -22.62
C SER A 180 -0.77 8.13 -23.69
N GLY A 181 0.23 7.24 -23.74
CA GLY A 181 1.43 7.49 -24.51
C GLY A 181 2.08 8.83 -24.13
N ASP A 182 2.32 9.69 -25.11
CA ASP A 182 2.89 11.03 -24.92
C ASP A 182 1.87 12.09 -24.48
N LYS A 183 0.58 11.79 -24.55
CA LYS A 183 -0.48 12.70 -24.11
C LYS A 183 -0.52 12.76 -22.59
N VAL A 184 -0.49 13.97 -22.04
CA VAL A 184 -0.79 14.26 -20.61
C VAL A 184 -2.19 14.84 -20.55
N PHE A 185 -3.04 14.27 -19.71
CA PHE A 185 -4.40 14.75 -19.46
C PHE A 185 -4.42 15.81 -18.37
N ALA A 186 -5.29 16.79 -18.50
CA ALA A 186 -5.42 17.91 -17.58
C ALA A 186 -6.53 17.64 -16.54
N LYS A 187 -6.16 17.80 -15.26
CA LYS A 187 -7.14 17.80 -14.18
C LYS A 187 -8.17 18.93 -14.39
N ASP A 188 -9.40 18.71 -13.97
CA ASP A 188 -10.56 19.61 -14.08
C ASP A 188 -11.02 19.91 -15.52
N THR A 189 -10.35 19.31 -16.53
CA THR A 189 -10.74 19.34 -17.93
C THR A 189 -11.05 17.93 -18.44
N ASP A 190 -10.08 17.03 -18.35
CA ASP A 190 -10.18 15.66 -18.86
C ASP A 190 -10.66 14.69 -17.78
N TYR A 191 -10.40 15.00 -16.51
CA TYR A 191 -10.80 14.22 -15.35
C TYR A 191 -10.90 15.09 -14.09
N THR A 192 -11.68 14.64 -13.11
CA THR A 192 -11.77 15.25 -11.77
C THR A 192 -11.25 14.29 -10.71
N VAL A 193 -10.75 14.82 -9.59
CA VAL A 193 -10.26 14.03 -8.45
C VAL A 193 -10.96 14.50 -7.18
N GLU A 194 -11.56 13.57 -6.46
CA GLU A 194 -12.12 13.78 -5.13
C GLU A 194 -11.41 12.88 -4.12
N VAL A 195 -10.93 13.44 -3.02
CA VAL A 195 -10.25 12.72 -1.93
C VAL A 195 -11.09 12.78 -0.68
N LYS A 196 -11.43 11.61 -0.11
CA LYS A 196 -12.21 11.49 1.13
C LYS A 196 -11.48 10.60 2.13
N LYS A 197 -11.35 11.07 3.37
CA LYS A 197 -10.92 10.23 4.49
C LYS A 197 -12.14 9.60 5.15
N GLN A 198 -12.09 8.29 5.35
CA GLN A 198 -13.14 7.53 6.03
C GLN A 198 -12.92 7.54 7.55
N GLY A 199 -13.98 7.21 8.30
CA GLY A 199 -13.93 7.19 9.76
C GLY A 199 -12.98 6.13 10.37
N ASP A 200 -12.65 5.08 9.60
CA ASP A 200 -11.69 4.03 9.94
C ASP A 200 -10.24 4.40 9.60
N GLY A 201 -10.01 5.58 9.03
CA GLY A 201 -8.70 6.09 8.63
C GLY A 201 -8.30 5.77 7.20
N GLU A 202 -9.09 5.02 6.44
CA GLU A 202 -8.85 4.79 5.02
C GLU A 202 -9.01 6.07 4.21
N THR A 203 -8.28 6.16 3.10
CA THR A 203 -8.39 7.25 2.14
C THR A 203 -8.97 6.72 0.84
N VAL A 204 -10.13 7.24 0.44
CA VAL A 204 -10.79 6.92 -0.82
C VAL A 204 -10.60 8.07 -1.79
N ILE A 205 -10.05 7.77 -2.96
CA ILE A 205 -9.80 8.74 -4.03
C ILE A 205 -10.62 8.34 -5.24
N THR A 206 -11.53 9.20 -5.66
CA THR A 206 -12.36 8.99 -6.85
C THR A 206 -11.86 9.85 -7.99
N ILE A 207 -11.62 9.23 -9.15
CA ILE A 207 -11.15 9.89 -10.37
C ILE A 207 -12.20 9.64 -11.44
N ASN A 208 -12.96 10.68 -11.81
CA ASN A 208 -13.97 10.61 -12.86
C ASN A 208 -13.42 11.20 -14.15
N PHE A 209 -13.47 10.44 -15.24
CA PHE A 209 -13.02 10.87 -16.56
C PHE A 209 -14.16 11.42 -17.40
N VAL A 210 -13.86 12.45 -18.18
CA VAL A 210 -14.70 12.88 -19.29
C VAL A 210 -14.40 11.97 -20.48
N TYR A 211 -15.27 10.98 -20.70
CA TYR A 211 -15.02 9.92 -21.71
C TYR A 211 -14.73 10.51 -23.10
N GLU A 212 -15.41 11.56 -23.49
CA GLU A 212 -15.22 12.22 -24.79
C GLU A 212 -13.77 12.70 -25.02
N ASN A 213 -13.08 13.07 -23.95
CA ASN A 213 -11.70 13.57 -24.03
C ASN A 213 -10.65 12.44 -24.08
N ILE A 214 -11.01 11.23 -23.64
CA ILE A 214 -10.08 10.10 -23.55
C ILE A 214 -10.31 9.04 -24.64
N LYS A 215 -11.49 8.95 -25.25
CA LYS A 215 -11.88 7.88 -26.19
C LYS A 215 -10.95 7.73 -27.41
N ALA A 216 -10.33 8.82 -27.85
CA ALA A 216 -9.39 8.81 -28.98
C ALA A 216 -8.09 8.04 -28.66
N TYR A 217 -7.84 7.73 -27.38
CA TYR A 217 -6.62 7.07 -26.88
C TYR A 217 -6.89 5.62 -26.47
N ALA A 218 -7.95 5.00 -26.97
CA ALA A 218 -8.34 3.64 -26.61
C ALA A 218 -7.27 2.58 -26.95
N GLU A 219 -6.46 2.79 -27.98
CA GLU A 219 -5.37 1.88 -28.35
C GLU A 219 -4.22 1.86 -27.34
N THR A 220 -3.96 3.01 -26.69
CA THR A 220 -2.86 3.16 -25.70
C THR A 220 -3.33 3.04 -24.27
N GLY A 221 -4.62 3.24 -24.01
CA GLY A 221 -5.19 3.17 -22.68
C GLY A 221 -4.78 4.34 -21.78
N ILE A 222 -5.09 4.25 -20.48
CA ILE A 222 -4.74 5.23 -19.45
C ILE A 222 -3.63 4.68 -18.55
N THR A 223 -2.69 5.55 -18.21
CA THR A 223 -1.70 5.31 -17.16
C THR A 223 -1.82 6.39 -16.08
N LEU A 224 -2.06 5.97 -14.84
CA LEU A 224 -2.06 6.82 -13.65
C LEU A 224 -0.77 6.61 -12.87
N ASN A 225 -0.04 7.67 -12.57
CA ASN A 225 1.12 7.64 -11.68
C ASN A 225 0.88 8.56 -10.51
N TYR A 226 1.11 8.08 -9.30
CA TYR A 226 0.95 8.82 -8.05
C TYR A 226 1.76 8.16 -6.93
N GLN A 227 1.74 8.73 -5.73
CA GLN A 227 2.51 8.21 -4.61
C GLN A 227 1.81 8.41 -3.26
N ALA A 228 2.20 7.60 -2.29
CA ALA A 228 1.79 7.74 -0.90
C ALA A 228 2.97 7.44 0.04
N ALA A 229 2.96 8.04 1.21
CA ALA A 229 3.92 7.73 2.27
C ALA A 229 3.36 6.65 3.20
N LEU A 230 4.20 5.68 3.58
CA LEU A 230 3.88 4.76 4.67
C LEU A 230 3.96 5.53 5.99
N ASN A 231 2.86 5.60 6.73
CA ASN A 231 2.70 6.46 7.90
C ASN A 231 2.71 5.69 9.24
N LYS A 232 2.53 6.42 10.35
CA LYS A 232 2.54 5.87 11.71
C LYS A 232 1.44 4.83 12.00
N ASP A 233 0.33 4.88 11.25
CA ASP A 233 -0.81 3.97 11.42
C ASP A 233 -0.68 2.71 10.57
N ALA A 234 0.51 2.51 9.96
CA ALA A 234 0.82 1.35 9.18
C ALA A 234 0.74 0.07 10.03
N VAL A 235 0.11 -0.94 9.47
CA VAL A 235 0.05 -2.27 10.05
C VAL A 235 1.44 -2.88 9.99
N ILE A 236 1.95 -3.29 11.16
CA ILE A 236 3.21 -4.04 11.26
C ILE A 236 2.91 -5.50 10.94
N SER A 237 3.59 -6.02 9.90
CA SER A 237 3.33 -7.34 9.35
C SER A 237 3.78 -8.47 10.30
N ASN A 238 4.71 -9.32 9.92
CA ASN A 238 5.19 -10.52 10.59
C ASN A 238 4.21 -11.72 10.55
N LYS A 239 3.10 -11.59 9.83
CA LYS A 239 2.11 -12.65 9.59
C LYS A 239 1.62 -12.58 8.14
N GLU A 240 1.31 -13.75 7.56
CA GLU A 240 0.77 -13.82 6.21
C GLU A 240 -0.50 -12.98 6.03
N ASN A 241 -0.59 -12.33 4.86
CA ASN A 241 -1.71 -11.49 4.43
C ASN A 241 -2.00 -10.27 5.33
N LEU A 242 -1.08 -9.93 6.23
CA LEU A 242 -1.20 -8.75 7.08
C LEU A 242 -0.27 -7.64 6.54
N GLY A 243 -0.84 -6.60 5.94
CA GLY A 243 -0.07 -5.51 5.34
C GLY A 243 -0.92 -4.29 5.00
N ASN A 244 -0.28 -3.29 4.43
CA ASN A 244 -0.89 -2.01 4.07
C ASN A 244 -1.31 -2.05 2.60
N THR A 245 -2.61 -2.20 2.36
CA THR A 245 -3.17 -2.39 1.02
C THR A 245 -3.50 -1.07 0.35
N ASN A 246 -3.36 -1.06 -0.97
CA ASN A 246 -3.89 -0.03 -1.84
C ASN A 246 -4.64 -0.69 -2.99
N ASN A 247 -5.96 -0.58 -2.97
CA ASN A 247 -6.87 -1.19 -3.93
C ASN A 247 -7.25 -0.18 -5.00
N ILE A 248 -7.43 -0.64 -6.23
CA ILE A 248 -7.98 0.15 -7.33
C ILE A 248 -9.19 -0.56 -7.91
N GLU A 249 -10.19 0.20 -8.22
CA GLU A 249 -11.40 -0.24 -8.88
C GLU A 249 -11.65 0.62 -10.10
N LEU A 250 -11.98 0.02 -11.23
CA LEU A 250 -12.42 0.69 -12.44
C LEU A 250 -13.88 0.34 -12.70
N ASP A 251 -14.76 1.32 -12.54
CA ASP A 251 -16.15 1.24 -12.99
C ASP A 251 -16.24 1.79 -14.43
N TYR A 252 -16.84 1.04 -15.31
CA TYR A 252 -17.06 1.45 -16.69
C TYR A 252 -18.42 0.99 -17.21
N THR A 253 -18.95 1.72 -18.18
CA THR A 253 -20.20 1.32 -18.84
C THR A 253 -19.98 0.01 -19.57
N ASN A 254 -20.79 -0.99 -19.25
CA ASN A 254 -20.75 -2.29 -19.93
C ASN A 254 -21.59 -2.25 -21.22
N ASN A 255 -22.83 -1.83 -21.12
CA ASN A 255 -23.72 -1.70 -22.26
C ASN A 255 -24.28 -0.26 -22.35
N PRO A 256 -23.85 0.55 -23.32
CA PRO A 256 -24.26 1.95 -23.41
C PRO A 256 -25.73 2.14 -23.84
N HIS A 257 -26.41 1.05 -24.22
CA HIS A 257 -27.84 1.08 -24.61
C HIS A 257 -28.77 0.70 -23.45
N VAL A 258 -28.21 0.22 -22.33
CA VAL A 258 -28.96 -0.11 -21.12
C VAL A 258 -28.61 0.88 -20.05
N LYS A 259 -29.63 1.55 -19.50
CA LYS A 259 -29.43 2.50 -18.42
C LYS A 259 -28.80 1.82 -17.21
N ASP A 260 -27.82 2.47 -16.60
CA ASP A 260 -27.13 2.03 -15.38
C ASP A 260 -26.44 0.65 -15.54
N SER A 261 -26.06 0.27 -16.76
CA SER A 261 -25.30 -0.95 -17.03
C SER A 261 -23.81 -0.70 -16.86
N TYR A 262 -23.28 -1.06 -15.69
CA TYR A 262 -21.87 -0.89 -15.33
C TYR A 262 -21.23 -2.21 -14.97
N LYS A 263 -19.95 -2.33 -15.26
CA LYS A 263 -19.07 -3.41 -14.80
C LYS A 263 -17.90 -2.83 -14.04
N LYS A 264 -17.26 -3.71 -13.28
CA LYS A 264 -16.19 -3.34 -12.37
C LYS A 264 -15.02 -4.27 -12.56
N LEU A 265 -13.81 -3.70 -12.64
CA LEU A 265 -12.54 -4.39 -12.50
C LEU A 265 -11.87 -3.95 -11.21
N THR A 266 -11.13 -4.85 -10.59
CA THR A 266 -10.37 -4.55 -9.38
C THR A 266 -8.97 -5.10 -9.46
N ASP A 267 -8.02 -4.40 -8.87
CA ASP A 267 -6.66 -4.88 -8.65
C ASP A 267 -6.09 -4.26 -7.37
N LYS A 268 -5.07 -4.86 -6.79
CA LYS A 268 -4.50 -4.41 -5.52
C LYS A 268 -3.00 -4.62 -5.45
N VAL A 269 -2.37 -3.79 -4.63
CA VAL A 269 -0.97 -3.94 -4.22
C VAL A 269 -0.88 -3.85 -2.69
N THR A 270 0.18 -4.43 -2.12
CA THR A 270 0.37 -4.43 -0.66
C THR A 270 1.79 -4.03 -0.30
N THR A 271 1.92 -3.11 0.65
CA THR A 271 3.20 -2.70 1.23
C THR A 271 3.32 -3.27 2.64
N TYR A 272 4.41 -3.98 2.89
CA TYR A 272 4.70 -4.60 4.17
C TYR A 272 5.76 -3.79 4.93
N THR A 273 5.62 -3.78 6.24
CA THR A 273 6.62 -3.24 7.16
C THR A 273 6.63 -4.09 8.42
N PHE A 274 7.79 -4.26 9.02
CA PHE A 274 8.04 -5.21 10.10
C PHE A 274 8.45 -4.49 11.37
N GLY A 275 8.63 -5.25 12.44
CA GLY A 275 9.09 -4.72 13.69
C GLY A 275 9.51 -5.83 14.66
N PHE A 276 10.29 -5.43 15.65
CA PHE A 276 10.67 -6.30 16.76
C PHE A 276 10.67 -5.54 18.08
N GLY A 277 10.53 -6.29 19.15
CA GLY A 277 10.73 -5.80 20.50
C GLY A 277 12.01 -6.39 21.09
N ILE A 278 12.64 -5.65 21.98
CA ILE A 278 13.74 -6.13 22.83
C ILE A 278 13.19 -6.44 24.19
N THR A 279 13.49 -7.64 24.72
CA THR A 279 13.31 -7.97 26.12
C THR A 279 14.69 -8.04 26.78
N LYS A 280 14.94 -7.15 27.71
CA LYS A 280 16.19 -7.03 28.45
C LYS A 280 16.15 -7.83 29.72
N VAL A 281 17.08 -8.78 29.90
CA VAL A 281 17.13 -9.69 31.03
C VAL A 281 18.52 -9.74 31.66
N ASP A 282 18.54 -10.24 32.92
CA ASP A 282 19.78 -10.57 33.62
C ASP A 282 20.36 -11.87 33.05
N SER A 283 21.66 -11.92 32.82
CA SER A 283 22.35 -13.09 32.25
C SER A 283 22.37 -14.34 33.11
N GLU A 284 22.25 -14.16 34.43
CA GLU A 284 22.26 -15.28 35.41
C GLU A 284 20.84 -15.66 35.82
N ILE A 285 19.94 -14.66 35.90
CA ILE A 285 18.54 -14.84 36.28
C ILE A 285 17.64 -14.38 35.12
N ASN A 286 17.46 -15.23 34.12
CA ASN A 286 16.69 -14.91 32.90
C ASN A 286 15.25 -14.42 33.16
N SER A 287 14.66 -14.71 34.32
CA SER A 287 13.35 -14.19 34.69
C SER A 287 13.39 -12.76 35.25
N LYS A 288 14.59 -12.22 35.50
CA LYS A 288 14.74 -10.84 35.98
C LYS A 288 14.80 -9.88 34.83
N LEU A 289 13.74 -9.11 34.66
CA LEU A 289 13.58 -8.11 33.61
C LEU A 289 14.30 -6.81 34.01
N LEU A 290 14.98 -6.17 33.05
CA LEU A 290 15.85 -5.02 33.29
C LEU A 290 15.31 -3.76 32.64
N GLN A 291 14.93 -2.79 33.47
CA GLN A 291 14.46 -1.46 33.08
C GLN A 291 15.63 -0.51 32.88
N GLY A 292 15.46 0.48 31.99
CA GLY A 292 16.36 1.62 31.82
C GLY A 292 17.52 1.38 30.86
N ALA A 293 17.62 0.22 30.22
CA ALA A 293 18.54 0.04 29.11
C ALA A 293 18.09 0.90 27.91
N LYS A 294 19.01 1.64 27.28
CA LYS A 294 18.72 2.46 26.12
C LYS A 294 19.41 1.90 24.89
N PHE A 295 18.64 1.74 23.82
CA PHE A 295 19.09 1.21 22.56
C PHE A 295 18.88 2.18 21.41
N SER A 296 19.75 2.11 20.40
CA SER A 296 19.56 2.67 19.07
C SER A 296 19.68 1.57 18.02
N VAL A 297 18.97 1.76 16.89
CA VAL A 297 18.99 0.84 15.75
C VAL A 297 19.43 1.58 14.51
N LYS A 298 20.39 1.00 13.78
CA LYS A 298 20.86 1.50 12.50
C LYS A 298 20.65 0.46 11.42
N ASP A 299 20.34 0.90 10.20
CA ASP A 299 20.32 0.03 9.03
C ASP A 299 21.73 -0.33 8.56
N ALA A 300 21.84 -1.18 7.54
CA ALA A 300 23.12 -1.59 6.96
C ALA A 300 23.93 -0.40 6.38
N GLY A 301 23.29 0.72 6.03
CA GLY A 301 23.92 1.94 5.59
C GLY A 301 24.38 2.84 6.73
N GLY A 302 24.18 2.45 7.98
CA GLY A 302 24.54 3.23 9.18
C GLY A 302 23.53 4.33 9.54
N LYS A 303 22.42 4.45 8.82
CA LYS A 303 21.35 5.40 9.12
C LYS A 303 20.55 4.92 10.31
N THR A 304 20.33 5.78 11.30
CA THR A 304 19.45 5.48 12.43
C THR A 304 18.01 5.37 11.93
N VAL A 305 17.37 4.24 12.23
CA VAL A 305 16.00 3.92 11.85
C VAL A 305 15.12 3.77 13.09
N ALA A 306 13.82 3.62 12.87
CA ALA A 306 12.82 3.45 13.93
C ALA A 306 12.90 4.57 14.98
N LYS A 307 13.11 5.81 14.55
CA LYS A 307 13.01 7.02 15.37
C LYS A 307 11.60 7.61 15.27
N TYR A 308 11.14 8.20 16.38
CA TYR A 308 10.05 9.15 16.30
C TYR A 308 10.55 10.36 15.52
N THR A 309 10.07 10.51 14.29
CA THR A 309 10.22 11.72 13.49
C THR A 309 8.84 12.34 13.31
N TYR A 310 8.80 13.66 13.33
CA TYR A 310 7.59 14.43 13.07
C TYR A 310 7.76 15.11 11.72
N ASP A 311 6.70 15.11 10.91
CA ASP A 311 6.65 15.90 9.69
C ASP A 311 6.46 17.40 9.99
N GLU A 312 6.44 18.22 8.96
CA GLU A 312 6.21 19.67 9.06
C GLU A 312 4.83 20.02 9.67
N LYS A 313 3.91 19.08 9.70
CA LYS A 313 2.57 19.20 10.32
C LYS A 313 2.52 18.66 11.74
N GLY A 314 3.66 18.23 12.30
CA GLY A 314 3.76 17.64 13.63
C GLY A 314 3.19 16.21 13.73
N GLN A 315 3.00 15.51 12.60
CA GLN A 315 2.55 14.13 12.60
C GLN A 315 3.73 13.19 12.79
N VAL A 316 3.56 12.17 13.63
CA VAL A 316 4.57 11.13 13.82
C VAL A 316 4.69 10.31 12.54
N VAL A 317 5.85 10.33 11.90
CA VAL A 317 6.16 9.53 10.70
C VAL A 317 6.91 8.24 11.03
N SER A 318 7.24 8.00 12.30
CA SER A 318 7.84 6.76 12.77
C SER A 318 7.35 6.42 14.18
N LEU A 319 6.99 5.16 14.39
CA LEU A 319 6.50 4.62 15.65
C LEU A 319 7.59 3.75 16.30
N SER A 320 8.56 4.36 16.94
CA SER A 320 9.44 3.59 17.82
C SER A 320 9.32 4.13 19.22
N GLY A 321 9.40 3.26 20.20
CA GLY A 321 9.61 3.67 21.57
C GLY A 321 10.83 4.58 21.65
N ASN A 322 11.03 5.24 22.78
CA ASN A 322 12.21 6.08 23.02
C ASN A 322 13.52 5.26 23.08
N GLY A 323 13.48 3.98 22.74
CA GLY A 323 14.58 3.03 22.79
C GLY A 323 14.95 2.61 24.21
N VAL A 324 14.21 3.02 25.24
CA VAL A 324 14.46 2.70 26.65
C VAL A 324 13.54 1.59 27.12
N THR A 325 14.11 0.56 27.76
CA THR A 325 13.32 -0.53 28.33
C THR A 325 12.48 -0.06 29.52
N ASN A 326 11.19 -0.39 29.50
CA ASN A 326 10.22 -0.09 30.55
C ASN A 326 10.38 -1.01 31.78
N SER A 327 9.46 -0.92 32.73
CA SER A 327 9.46 -1.76 33.94
C SER A 327 9.34 -3.26 33.71
N LYS A 328 8.87 -3.65 32.51
CA LYS A 328 8.83 -5.05 32.05
C LYS A 328 10.07 -5.42 31.18
N GLY A 329 11.11 -4.59 31.17
CA GLY A 329 12.32 -4.81 30.40
C GLY A 329 12.15 -4.69 28.90
N ILE A 330 11.05 -4.08 28.41
CA ILE A 330 10.68 -4.10 27.00
C ILE A 330 10.85 -2.71 26.36
N THR A 331 11.40 -2.69 25.15
CA THR A 331 11.31 -1.58 24.18
C THR A 331 11.07 -2.11 22.77
N THR A 332 10.49 -1.30 21.86
CA THR A 332 10.08 -1.72 20.53
C THR A 332 10.68 -0.87 19.43
N PHE A 333 10.89 -1.49 18.26
CA PHE A 333 11.33 -0.86 17.03
C PHE A 333 10.42 -1.31 15.90
N LEU A 334 9.61 -0.39 15.40
CA LEU A 334 8.52 -0.65 14.46
C LEU A 334 8.75 0.06 13.13
N GLY A 335 8.11 -0.42 12.09
CA GLY A 335 8.12 0.22 10.78
C GLY A 335 9.43 0.04 10.02
N LEU A 336 9.96 -1.17 10.04
CA LEU A 336 11.20 -1.56 9.40
C LEU A 336 10.94 -2.40 8.15
N LYS A 337 11.64 -2.14 7.05
CA LYS A 337 11.64 -3.03 5.89
C LYS A 337 12.50 -4.28 6.18
N GLU A 338 12.45 -5.29 5.29
CA GLU A 338 13.40 -6.40 5.35
C GLU A 338 14.85 -5.90 5.27
N GLY A 339 15.76 -6.56 5.96
CA GLY A 339 17.18 -6.21 5.93
C GLY A 339 17.90 -6.44 7.26
N LYS A 340 19.17 -6.01 7.26
CA LYS A 340 20.06 -6.09 8.42
C LYS A 340 20.05 -4.81 9.22
N TYR A 341 20.02 -4.96 10.55
CA TYR A 341 20.01 -3.88 11.52
C TYR A 341 21.06 -4.11 12.59
N LEU A 342 21.71 -3.03 13.03
CA LEU A 342 22.64 -3.03 14.14
C LEU A 342 21.98 -2.36 15.34
N ILE A 343 21.80 -3.13 16.41
CA ILE A 343 21.29 -2.65 17.70
C ILE A 343 22.49 -2.33 18.59
N THR A 344 22.59 -1.10 19.06
CA THR A 344 23.61 -0.66 19.99
C THR A 344 22.96 -0.30 21.32
N GLU A 345 23.45 -0.89 22.42
CA GLU A 345 23.09 -0.44 23.77
C GLU A 345 23.88 0.82 24.08
N GLU A 346 23.20 1.97 24.21
CA GLU A 346 23.80 3.28 24.51
C GLU A 346 23.94 3.50 26.02
N VAL A 347 23.03 2.92 26.81
CA VAL A 347 23.00 2.98 28.27
C VAL A 347 22.61 1.62 28.81
N ALA A 348 23.42 1.06 29.69
CA ALA A 348 23.10 -0.18 30.38
C ALA A 348 22.10 0.07 31.55
N PRO A 349 21.32 -0.93 31.96
CA PRO A 349 20.54 -0.86 33.18
C PRO A 349 21.41 -0.57 34.41
N SER A 350 20.85 0.09 35.39
CA SER A 350 21.59 0.40 36.64
C SER A 350 22.15 -0.88 37.31
N GLY A 351 23.45 -0.89 37.56
CA GLY A 351 24.16 -2.03 38.17
C GLY A 351 24.60 -3.11 37.18
N TYR A 352 24.48 -2.83 35.83
CA TYR A 352 24.89 -3.74 34.79
C TYR A 352 26.00 -3.14 33.90
N SER A 353 26.76 -4.02 33.29
CA SER A 353 27.80 -3.61 32.32
C SER A 353 27.23 -3.38 30.95
N LEU A 354 27.73 -2.34 30.24
CA LEU A 354 27.34 -2.04 28.88
C LEU A 354 27.78 -3.17 27.93
N LEU A 355 26.96 -3.48 26.92
CA LEU A 355 27.33 -4.43 25.86
C LEU A 355 28.53 -3.90 25.08
N LYS A 356 29.54 -4.76 24.86
CA LYS A 356 30.77 -4.38 24.15
C LYS A 356 30.54 -4.21 22.63
N ASN A 357 29.73 -5.06 22.06
CA ASN A 357 29.50 -5.13 20.61
C ASN A 357 28.03 -4.90 20.28
N PRO A 358 27.74 -4.25 19.17
CA PRO A 358 26.39 -4.19 18.63
C PRO A 358 25.86 -5.59 18.33
N ILE A 359 24.55 -5.74 18.39
CA ILE A 359 23.82 -6.97 18.06
C ILE A 359 23.28 -6.79 16.64
N GLU A 360 23.61 -7.72 15.75
CA GLU A 360 23.02 -7.76 14.42
C GLU A 360 21.68 -8.50 14.48
N VAL A 361 20.64 -7.85 13.92
CA VAL A 361 19.32 -8.43 13.71
C VAL A 361 19.04 -8.42 12.22
N THR A 362 18.67 -9.56 11.66
CA THR A 362 18.27 -9.69 10.26
C THR A 362 16.79 -10.02 10.19
N ILE A 363 16.01 -9.17 9.53
CA ILE A 363 14.61 -9.42 9.19
C ILE A 363 14.59 -9.94 7.74
N THR A 364 14.11 -11.17 7.53
CA THR A 364 13.94 -11.77 6.22
C THR A 364 12.45 -11.98 5.97
N ALA A 365 11.91 -11.22 5.01
CA ALA A 365 10.51 -11.35 4.62
C ALA A 365 10.31 -12.57 3.72
N ASN A 366 9.24 -13.33 3.99
CA ASN A 366 8.87 -14.48 3.18
C ASN A 366 8.25 -14.04 1.85
N LYS A 367 8.53 -14.80 0.80
CA LYS A 367 7.99 -14.59 -0.54
C LYS A 367 7.30 -15.86 -1.03
N ASP A 368 6.26 -15.65 -1.85
CA ASP A 368 5.59 -16.73 -2.58
C ASP A 368 6.41 -17.20 -3.79
N GLU A 369 5.91 -18.20 -4.52
CA GLU A 369 6.56 -18.75 -5.72
C GLU A 369 6.73 -17.70 -6.84
N SER A 370 5.91 -16.65 -6.85
CA SER A 370 5.98 -15.54 -7.80
C SER A 370 6.94 -14.43 -7.36
N GLY A 371 7.56 -14.56 -6.18
CA GLY A 371 8.48 -13.58 -5.61
C GLY A 371 7.79 -12.43 -4.87
N ASN A 372 6.46 -12.47 -4.67
CA ASN A 372 5.74 -11.46 -3.90
C ASN A 372 5.91 -11.72 -2.40
N TYR A 373 6.05 -10.65 -1.64
CA TYR A 373 6.03 -10.74 -0.18
C TYR A 373 4.69 -11.24 0.32
N THR A 374 4.70 -12.15 1.31
CA THR A 374 3.49 -12.73 1.91
C THR A 374 3.03 -11.97 3.16
N GLY A 375 3.90 -11.12 3.74
CA GLY A 375 3.69 -10.44 5.01
C GLY A 375 4.26 -11.20 6.21
N ALA A 376 4.49 -12.50 6.11
CA ALA A 376 5.26 -13.24 7.08
C ALA A 376 6.76 -12.91 6.97
N ALA A 377 7.47 -13.04 8.06
CA ALA A 377 8.92 -12.86 8.11
C ALA A 377 9.56 -13.78 9.15
N THR A 378 10.87 -13.87 9.08
CA THR A 378 11.71 -14.49 10.10
C THR A 378 12.72 -13.48 10.63
N ILE A 379 13.21 -13.70 11.85
CA ILE A 379 14.22 -12.86 12.47
C ILE A 379 15.40 -13.73 12.92
N GLU A 380 16.61 -13.30 12.61
CA GLU A 380 17.85 -13.89 13.10
C GLU A 380 18.61 -12.86 13.94
N VAL A 381 19.26 -13.34 14.99
CA VAL A 381 19.99 -12.49 15.94
C VAL A 381 21.39 -13.06 16.17
N SER A 382 22.40 -12.19 16.13
CA SER A 382 23.81 -12.57 16.34
C SER A 382 24.21 -12.65 17.83
N ASN A 383 25.42 -13.13 18.09
CA ASN A 383 26.11 -13.08 19.37
C ASN A 383 25.45 -13.87 20.50
N GLY A 384 24.85 -15.03 20.21
CA GLY A 384 24.25 -15.89 21.24
C GLY A 384 22.94 -15.38 21.83
N ASN A 385 22.48 -14.22 21.40
CA ASN A 385 21.15 -13.69 21.75
C ASN A 385 20.06 -14.52 21.08
N LYS A 386 18.89 -14.57 21.70
CA LYS A 386 17.79 -15.41 21.25
C LYS A 386 16.73 -14.59 20.51
N ALA A 387 16.34 -15.07 19.34
CA ALA A 387 15.12 -14.63 18.69
C ALA A 387 13.97 -15.53 19.11
N GLY A 388 12.84 -14.95 19.43
CA GLY A 388 11.61 -15.66 19.80
C GLY A 388 10.40 -14.98 19.19
N GLN A 389 9.29 -15.72 19.12
CA GLN A 389 8.02 -15.13 18.72
C GLN A 389 7.30 -14.57 19.92
N ILE A 390 6.71 -13.37 19.73
CA ILE A 390 5.63 -12.77 20.47
C ILE A 390 6.04 -12.07 21.77
N ILE A 391 5.92 -10.74 21.71
CA ILE A 391 5.73 -9.91 22.90
C ILE A 391 4.23 -9.64 23.02
N ASN A 392 3.57 -10.33 23.95
CA ASN A 392 2.11 -10.21 24.16
C ASN A 392 1.67 -8.89 24.78
N ASP A 393 2.59 -8.03 25.21
CA ASP A 393 2.31 -6.84 26.01
C ASP A 393 2.31 -5.52 25.22
N ILE A 394 2.39 -5.57 23.89
CA ILE A 394 2.28 -4.40 23.03
C ILE A 394 0.89 -4.37 22.39
N SER A 395 -0.10 -4.82 23.12
CA SER A 395 -1.50 -4.92 22.72
C SER A 395 -2.21 -3.58 22.54
N GLU A 396 -1.56 -2.45 22.77
CA GLU A 396 -2.13 -1.13 22.45
C GLU A 396 -2.09 -0.78 20.97
N ASN A 397 -1.50 -1.61 20.12
CA ASN A 397 -1.45 -1.41 18.67
C ASN A 397 -2.15 -2.55 17.91
N ASP A 398 -3.47 -2.54 17.94
CA ASP A 398 -4.39 -3.17 16.95
C ASP A 398 -3.80 -4.30 16.07
N GLY A 399 -3.50 -5.45 16.69
CA GLY A 399 -3.20 -6.67 15.95
C GLY A 399 -1.78 -6.80 15.39
N ASN A 400 -0.86 -5.91 15.71
CA ASN A 400 0.55 -6.02 15.30
C ASN A 400 1.23 -7.23 15.94
N ILE A 401 1.93 -8.03 15.14
CA ILE A 401 2.73 -9.16 15.59
C ILE A 401 4.20 -8.79 15.55
N LEU A 402 4.87 -8.83 16.71
CA LEU A 402 6.27 -8.47 16.82
C LEU A 402 7.13 -9.66 17.17
N PHE A 403 8.33 -9.70 16.59
CA PHE A 403 9.38 -10.61 17.04
C PHE A 403 9.96 -10.14 18.37
N ASN A 404 10.33 -11.07 19.24
CA ASN A 404 11.04 -10.76 20.47
C ASN A 404 12.53 -11.06 20.33
N VAL A 405 13.36 -10.08 20.67
CA VAL A 405 14.82 -10.21 20.76
C VAL A 405 15.20 -10.15 22.23
N GLN A 406 15.56 -11.31 22.83
CA GLN A 406 16.05 -11.35 24.19
C GLN A 406 17.51 -10.95 24.24
N ILE A 407 17.83 -9.92 25.01
CA ILE A 407 19.19 -9.40 25.21
C ILE A 407 19.56 -9.48 26.68
N GLU A 408 20.69 -10.13 26.95
CA GLU A 408 21.20 -10.34 28.32
C GLU A 408 22.23 -9.28 28.68
N ASN A 409 22.25 -8.82 29.95
CA ASN A 409 23.36 -8.07 30.51
C ASN A 409 23.90 -8.77 31.77
N HIS A 410 25.23 -8.69 31.93
CA HIS A 410 25.90 -9.16 33.12
C HIS A 410 25.88 -8.08 34.20
N ALA A 411 25.62 -8.49 35.45
CA ALA A 411 25.75 -7.60 36.57
C ALA A 411 27.17 -7.01 36.61
N GLY A 412 27.25 -5.71 36.66
CA GLY A 412 28.54 -5.02 36.82
C GLY A 412 29.06 -5.24 38.24
N PHE A 413 30.35 -5.38 38.40
CA PHE A 413 30.97 -5.24 39.70
C PHE A 413 30.75 -3.80 40.18
N SER A 414 29.79 -3.58 41.06
CA SER A 414 29.88 -2.44 41.94
C SER A 414 31.05 -2.74 42.85
N LEU A 415 32.20 -2.09 42.64
CA LEU A 415 33.18 -2.01 43.69
C LEU A 415 32.42 -1.53 44.91
N PRO A 416 32.50 -2.25 46.05
CA PRO A 416 31.91 -1.75 47.26
C PRO A 416 32.43 -0.32 47.38
N SER A 417 31.54 0.64 47.58
CA SER A 417 31.94 1.97 48.01
C SER A 417 32.59 1.69 49.38
N THR A 418 33.88 1.37 49.32
CA THR A 418 34.68 1.36 50.57
C THR A 418 34.54 2.79 51.05
N GLY A 419 33.78 2.98 52.10
CA GLY A 419 33.47 4.29 52.70
C GLY A 419 34.69 4.98 53.27
N GLY A 420 35.73 5.14 52.43
CA GLY A 420 36.80 6.08 52.63
C GLY A 420 36.24 7.46 52.33
N LEU A 421 36.44 8.37 53.25
CA LEU A 421 36.26 9.81 53.02
C LEU A 421 36.73 10.14 51.63
N GLY A 422 35.82 10.44 50.69
CA GLY A 422 36.16 10.74 49.30
C GLY A 422 37.27 11.77 49.20
N ASN A 423 37.87 11.90 48.06
CA ASN A 423 39.05 12.74 47.81
C ASN A 423 38.98 14.13 48.52
N THR A 424 37.81 14.70 48.68
CA THR A 424 37.50 15.88 49.49
C THR A 424 37.72 15.72 50.99
N GLY A 425 37.50 14.50 51.52
CA GLY A 425 37.76 14.21 52.93
C GLY A 425 39.25 14.13 53.22
N PHE A 426 40.05 13.46 52.39
CA PHE A 426 41.51 13.41 52.52
C PHE A 426 42.13 14.78 52.33
N ILE A 427 41.66 15.61 51.41
CA ILE A 427 42.12 17.00 51.19
C ILE A 427 41.84 17.84 52.46
N LYS A 428 40.67 17.73 53.06
CA LYS A 428 40.33 18.45 54.31
C LYS A 428 41.27 18.04 55.48
N ILE A 429 41.52 16.75 55.63
CA ILE A 429 42.45 16.22 56.68
C ILE A 429 43.87 16.72 56.38
N ALA A 430 44.34 16.68 55.16
CA ALA A 430 45.66 17.17 54.77
C ALA A 430 45.83 18.70 55.02
N ILE A 431 44.81 19.50 54.77
CA ILE A 431 44.80 20.94 55.04
C ILE A 431 44.86 21.18 56.55
N ILE A 432 44.09 20.42 57.36
CA ILE A 432 44.11 20.53 58.82
C ILE A 432 45.51 20.17 59.38
N LEU A 433 46.10 19.08 58.93
CA LEU A 433 47.45 18.69 59.35
C LEU A 433 48.50 19.72 58.96
N LEU A 434 48.43 20.27 57.73
CA LEU A 434 49.32 21.30 57.25
C LEU A 434 49.21 22.58 58.10
N SER A 435 48.00 22.98 58.46
CA SER A 435 47.77 24.16 59.34
C SER A 435 48.32 23.95 60.75
N ILE A 436 48.20 22.75 61.31
CA ILE A 436 48.80 22.42 62.61
C ILE A 436 50.35 22.52 62.54
N VAL A 437 50.98 21.98 61.49
CA VAL A 437 52.42 22.06 61.29
C VAL A 437 52.89 23.56 61.15
N CYS A 438 52.13 24.35 60.42
CA CYS A 438 52.42 25.76 60.31
C CYS A 438 52.38 26.55 61.67
N VAL A 439 51.31 26.23 62.45
CA VAL A 439 51.17 26.83 63.79
C VAL A 439 52.34 26.40 64.70
N LEU A 440 52.69 25.12 64.70
CA LEU A 440 53.86 24.64 65.50
C LEU A 440 55.18 25.25 65.04
N ALA A 441 55.40 25.47 63.73
CA ALA A 441 56.59 26.16 63.21
C ALA A 441 56.64 27.61 63.66
N ILE A 442 55.52 28.33 63.63
CA ILE A 442 55.45 29.73 64.09
C ILE A 442 55.71 29.79 65.59
N LEU A 443 55.16 28.90 66.38
CA LEU A 443 55.38 28.81 67.82
C LEU A 443 56.87 28.47 68.11
N GLY A 444 57.46 27.52 67.37
CA GLY A 444 58.90 27.20 67.46
C GLY A 444 59.83 28.37 67.14
N LEU A 445 59.52 29.10 66.03
CA LEU A 445 60.26 30.31 65.70
C LEU A 445 60.06 31.41 66.72
N GLY A 446 58.86 31.53 67.30
CA GLY A 446 58.60 32.46 68.40
C GLY A 446 59.39 32.12 69.65
N TYR A 447 59.44 30.82 69.97
CA TYR A 447 60.21 30.32 71.10
C TYR A 447 61.74 30.57 70.97
N THR A 448 62.33 30.26 69.78
CA THR A 448 63.70 30.46 69.49
C THR A 448 64.06 31.96 69.50
N LYS A 449 63.18 32.83 69.02
CA LYS A 449 63.39 34.29 69.07
C LYS A 449 63.29 34.81 70.51
N PHE A 450 62.42 34.26 71.30
CA PHE A 450 62.30 34.58 72.74
C PHE A 450 63.53 34.11 73.52
N GLU A 451 64.05 32.93 73.24
CA GLU A 451 65.26 32.41 73.90
C GLU A 451 66.51 33.19 73.53
N ASN A 452 66.62 33.54 72.24
CA ASN A 452 67.74 34.42 71.76
C ASN A 452 67.69 35.84 72.38
N SER A 453 66.44 36.36 72.56
CA SER A 453 66.25 37.65 73.21
C SER A 453 66.63 37.64 74.72
N ARG A 454 66.57 36.49 75.37
CA ARG A 454 66.98 36.27 76.71
C ARG A 454 68.54 36.20 76.83
N LYS A 455 69.18 35.58 75.85
CA LYS A 455 70.66 35.44 75.85
C LYS A 455 71.40 36.75 75.53
N THR A 456 70.73 37.76 74.99
CA THR A 456 71.30 39.08 74.72
C THR A 456 71.06 40.11 75.83
N LYS A 457 70.46 39.72 76.94
CA LYS A 457 70.18 40.55 78.11
C LYS A 457 70.93 40.13 79.41
N ASN A 458 71.90 39.22 79.33
CA ASN A 458 72.86 38.92 80.34
C ASN A 458 74.28 39.28 79.99
#